data_55e38bc5f57c5881cd55028184e9a106
#
_entry.id   55e38bc5f57c5881cd55028184e9a106
#
_cell.length_a   1.000
_cell.length_b   1.000
_cell.length_c   1.000
_cell.angle_alpha   90.00
_cell.angle_beta   90.00
_cell.angle_gamma   90.00
#
_symmetry.space_group_name_H-M   'P 1'
#
loop_
_entity.id
_entity.type
_entity.pdbx_description
1 polymer ?
#
loop_
_entity_poly.entity_id
_entity_poly.type
_entity_poly.pdbx_seq_one_letter_code
_entity_poly.pdbx_strand_id
1 'polypeptide(L)'
;MDKNTITGLVLIAILLVGFSFLSRPSKEQLAAQQRYYDSIAQVQQREADLKAKAEAALANDKEEQTADSTALFFNALQGTDSQVTIQNNLAELTVATKGGRISSATLKEYMGQDKKTPVTLFSGNDASMNFLFYNKKETIQTENYYFSVVNRTDSTVTMRLAADSASYIDFKYAMHNDTYLVDFTIDAVGMANKLANTDYVDIEWSQRARQIEKGYTYENRLAELTYKITGDGTDYLSAGKNDEKEVAERLDWIAFKNQFFSSVFLADANFEKTKLNSKLETQGSGYIKDYSAEMSTAFDPTGKTPTQLFFYFGPNHYKTLTALDKGRENKWELNRLVYLGWPLIRWINKWFTINIFDWLSRWGLSMGIVLLLMTLIVKAVVFPATWKTYISSAKMRVLKPKIDEIGKKYPKQEDAMKKQQEVMALYSQYGVSPMGGCLPMLIQFPILMALFMFVPSAIELRQQSFLWADDLSTYDAFINFPFHIPFLGSHLSLFCLLMTVTNILNTKFMMQQQDTGANPQMAAMKWMSYLMPVMFLFILNDYPSGLNYYYFISTLVSVVTTIIMRKMTNEEALLAQLEANRKDPKKMKKTGFAARLEAMQKQQEQMMKEKQNRK
;
A
#
# COMPACT_ATOMS: atom_id res chain seq x y z
N MET A 1 -18.29 -35.77 13.28
CA MET A 1 -16.99 -35.20 13.65
C MET A 1 -16.31 -36.20 14.58
N ASP A 2 -15.08 -36.57 14.24
CA ASP A 2 -14.31 -37.54 15.02
C ASP A 2 -13.90 -36.94 16.36
N LYS A 3 -13.90 -37.74 17.45
CA LYS A 3 -13.53 -37.26 18.81
C LYS A 3 -12.21 -36.51 18.83
N ASN A 4 -11.26 -36.87 17.98
CA ASN A 4 -9.97 -36.22 17.84
C ASN A 4 -10.06 -34.81 17.22
N THR A 5 -11.02 -34.57 16.34
CA THR A 5 -11.26 -33.24 15.73
C THR A 5 -11.88 -32.27 16.74
N ILE A 6 -12.80 -32.77 17.59
CA ILE A 6 -13.39 -32.00 18.69
C ILE A 6 -12.33 -31.67 19.74
N THR A 7 -11.49 -32.65 20.12
CA THR A 7 -10.38 -32.44 21.06
C THR A 7 -9.36 -31.43 20.51
N GLY A 8 -9.06 -31.45 19.20
CA GLY A 8 -8.19 -30.46 18.55
C GLY A 8 -8.78 -29.06 18.55
N LEU A 9 -10.07 -28.91 18.27
CA LEU A 9 -10.76 -27.61 18.33
C LEU A 9 -10.83 -27.05 19.76
N VAL A 10 -11.09 -27.91 20.74
CA VAL A 10 -11.08 -27.52 22.16
C VAL A 10 -9.67 -27.13 22.61
N LEU A 11 -8.63 -27.87 22.19
CA LEU A 11 -7.24 -27.53 22.50
C LEU A 11 -6.81 -26.18 21.85
N ILE A 12 -7.25 -25.91 20.63
CA ILE A 12 -6.99 -24.61 19.97
C ILE A 12 -7.73 -23.49 20.69
N ALA A 13 -9.00 -23.70 21.08
CA ALA A 13 -9.74 -22.74 21.88
C ALA A 13 -9.07 -22.50 23.24
N ILE A 14 -8.60 -23.55 23.91
CA ILE A 14 -7.85 -23.46 25.18
C ILE A 14 -6.51 -22.76 24.97
N LEU A 15 -5.78 -23.02 23.87
CA LEU A 15 -4.53 -22.33 23.52
C LEU A 15 -4.77 -20.84 23.21
N LEU A 16 -5.82 -20.50 22.50
CA LEU A 16 -6.18 -19.10 22.21
C LEU A 16 -6.61 -18.37 23.49
N VAL A 17 -7.42 -19.01 24.32
CA VAL A 17 -7.81 -18.48 25.64
C VAL A 17 -6.60 -18.44 26.58
N GLY A 18 -5.75 -19.47 26.61
CA GLY A 18 -4.52 -19.51 27.38
C GLY A 18 -3.52 -18.45 26.92
N PHE A 19 -3.34 -18.28 25.61
CA PHE A 19 -2.51 -17.21 25.05
C PHE A 19 -3.08 -15.82 25.35
N SER A 20 -4.42 -15.65 25.30
CA SER A 20 -5.09 -14.42 25.70
C SER A 20 -4.91 -14.12 27.20
N PHE A 21 -4.84 -15.15 28.05
CA PHE A 21 -4.54 -15.00 29.48
C PHE A 21 -3.06 -14.73 29.76
N LEU A 22 -2.16 -15.40 29.05
CA LEU A 22 -0.71 -15.21 29.16
C LEU A 22 -0.24 -13.88 28.52
N SER A 23 -0.97 -13.40 27.50
CA SER A 23 -0.71 -12.13 26.83
C SER A 23 -1.43 -10.95 27.49
N ARG A 24 -2.16 -11.16 28.60
CA ARG A 24 -2.66 -10.05 29.40
C ARG A 24 -1.45 -9.30 29.96
N PRO A 25 -1.32 -8.01 29.64
CA PRO A 25 -0.23 -7.20 30.20
C PRO A 25 -0.29 -7.31 31.72
N SER A 26 0.84 -7.53 32.35
CA SER A 26 0.93 -7.57 33.82
C SER A 26 0.43 -6.24 34.39
N LYS A 27 -0.01 -6.25 35.66
CA LYS A 27 -0.41 -5.00 36.33
C LYS A 27 0.68 -3.93 36.27
N GLU A 28 1.95 -4.32 36.23
CA GLU A 28 3.10 -3.43 36.02
C GLU A 28 3.18 -2.89 34.60
N GLN A 29 2.90 -3.72 33.58
CA GLN A 29 2.86 -3.27 32.18
C GLN A 29 1.67 -2.34 31.91
N LEU A 30 0.50 -2.62 32.50
CA LEU A 30 -0.68 -1.74 32.44
C LEU A 30 -0.39 -0.41 33.18
N ALA A 31 0.27 -0.46 34.34
CA ALA A 31 0.67 0.73 35.08
C ALA A 31 1.77 1.51 34.33
N ALA A 32 2.71 0.83 33.66
CA ALA A 32 3.72 1.44 32.82
C ALA A 32 3.10 2.07 31.56
N GLN A 33 2.13 1.40 30.95
CA GLN A 33 1.38 1.90 29.81
C GLN A 33 0.50 3.09 30.20
N GLN A 34 -0.14 3.04 31.36
CA GLN A 34 -0.90 4.17 31.91
C GLN A 34 0.00 5.36 32.25
N ARG A 35 1.16 5.15 32.89
CA ARG A 35 2.17 6.20 33.09
C ARG A 35 2.70 6.78 31.78
N TYR A 36 2.86 5.96 30.75
CA TYR A 36 3.25 6.41 29.41
C TYR A 36 2.16 7.30 28.78
N TYR A 37 0.88 6.89 28.85
CA TYR A 37 -0.23 7.73 28.39
C TYR A 37 -0.41 8.99 29.23
N ASP A 38 -0.27 8.90 30.55
CA ASP A 38 -0.30 10.07 31.45
C ASP A 38 0.88 11.02 31.18
N SER A 39 2.07 10.48 30.85
CA SER A 39 3.22 11.29 30.45
C SER A 39 3.02 11.96 29.10
N ILE A 40 2.42 11.26 28.13
CA ILE A 40 2.05 11.85 26.83
C ILE A 40 0.98 12.93 27.02
N ALA A 41 -0.06 12.66 27.82
CA ALA A 41 -1.08 13.64 28.12
C ALA A 41 -0.50 14.88 28.83
N GLN A 42 0.43 14.70 29.76
CA GLN A 42 1.15 15.80 30.41
C GLN A 42 2.06 16.57 29.46
N VAL A 43 2.73 15.86 28.52
CA VAL A 43 3.56 16.51 27.47
C VAL A 43 2.66 17.28 26.52
N GLN A 44 1.56 16.69 26.05
CA GLN A 44 0.59 17.36 25.19
C GLN A 44 -0.06 18.58 25.89
N GLN A 45 -0.39 18.45 27.17
CA GLN A 45 -0.93 19.56 27.95
C GLN A 45 0.11 20.65 28.17
N ARG A 46 1.36 20.28 28.38
CA ARG A 46 2.49 21.20 28.49
C ARG A 46 2.84 21.88 27.16
N GLU A 47 2.76 21.13 26.05
CA GLU A 47 2.88 21.68 24.69
C GLU A 47 1.72 22.60 24.36
N ALA A 48 0.46 22.22 24.71
CA ALA A 48 -0.70 23.09 24.57
C ALA A 48 -0.60 24.35 25.42
N ASP A 49 -0.14 24.23 26.67
CA ASP A 49 0.11 25.38 27.57
C ASP A 49 1.27 26.26 27.07
N LEU A 50 2.34 25.65 26.52
CA LEU A 50 3.45 26.37 25.91
C LEU A 50 2.99 27.05 24.60
N LYS A 51 2.17 26.37 23.81
CA LYS A 51 1.59 26.92 22.58
C LYS A 51 0.60 28.05 22.88
N ALA A 52 -0.27 27.88 23.90
CA ALA A 52 -1.15 28.94 24.40
C ALA A 52 -0.39 30.12 24.98
N LYS A 53 0.72 29.86 25.70
CA LYS A 53 1.61 30.92 26.20
C LYS A 53 2.39 31.60 25.08
N ALA A 54 2.84 30.85 24.08
CA ALA A 54 3.49 31.40 22.90
C ALA A 54 2.48 32.20 22.03
N GLU A 55 1.25 31.70 21.86
CA GLU A 55 0.18 32.44 21.20
C GLU A 55 -0.27 33.67 21.98
N ALA A 56 -0.31 33.59 23.31
CA ALA A 56 -0.57 34.76 24.18
C ALA A 56 0.60 35.76 24.19
N ALA A 57 1.85 35.28 24.12
CA ALA A 57 3.02 36.14 23.98
C ALA A 57 3.06 36.78 22.59
N LEU A 58 2.74 36.02 21.52
CA LEU A 58 2.58 36.52 20.15
C LEU A 58 1.39 37.47 20.00
N ALA A 59 0.29 37.27 20.77
CA ALA A 59 -0.83 38.21 20.80
C ALA A 59 -0.44 39.51 21.55
N ASN A 60 0.30 39.41 22.65
CA ASN A 60 0.82 40.59 23.36
C ASN A 60 1.90 41.31 22.53
N ASP A 61 2.80 40.59 21.83
CA ASP A 61 3.73 41.17 20.87
C ASP A 61 3.02 41.81 19.67
N LYS A 62 1.84 41.29 19.26
CA LYS A 62 1.02 41.89 18.20
C LYS A 62 0.34 43.21 18.65
N GLU A 63 0.08 43.40 19.95
CA GLU A 63 -0.44 44.68 20.45
C GLU A 63 0.68 45.75 20.67
N GLU A 64 1.95 45.32 20.82
CA GLU A 64 3.09 46.27 20.96
C GLU A 64 3.93 46.44 19.68
N GLN A 65 3.74 45.63 18.64
CA GLN A 65 4.31 45.92 17.34
C GLN A 65 3.51 47.07 16.69
N THR A 66 3.87 48.29 17.04
CA THR A 66 3.77 49.39 16.09
C THR A 66 4.53 48.92 14.84
N ALA A 67 3.76 48.42 13.85
CA ALA A 67 4.30 47.88 12.60
C ALA A 67 5.29 48.92 12.05
N ASP A 68 6.57 48.53 11.98
CA ASP A 68 7.59 49.43 11.43
C ASP A 68 7.17 49.86 10.04
N SER A 69 6.74 51.10 9.90
CA SER A 69 6.32 51.65 8.62
C SER A 69 7.38 51.57 7.51
N THR A 70 8.59 51.13 7.89
CA THR A 70 9.72 50.87 6.96
C THR A 70 9.82 49.40 6.54
N ALA A 71 8.94 48.50 7.00
CA ALA A 71 8.89 47.12 6.57
C ALA A 71 8.57 47.02 5.05
N LEU A 72 9.24 46.12 4.34
CA LEU A 72 9.19 46.07 2.89
C LEU A 72 7.77 45.94 2.32
N PHE A 73 6.92 45.14 2.96
CA PHE A 73 5.53 44.92 2.55
C PHE A 73 4.52 45.45 3.59
N PHE A 74 4.84 46.61 4.21
CA PHE A 74 4.03 47.19 5.28
C PHE A 74 2.54 47.32 4.89
N ASN A 75 2.23 47.77 3.68
CA ASN A 75 0.85 47.93 3.21
C ASN A 75 0.10 46.60 3.06
N ALA A 76 0.80 45.48 2.92
CA ALA A 76 0.22 44.15 2.79
C ALA A 76 0.03 43.43 4.12
N LEU A 77 0.47 44.02 5.26
CA LEU A 77 0.21 43.46 6.59
C LEU A 77 -1.26 43.62 7.03
N GLN A 78 -1.94 44.58 6.47
CA GLN A 78 -3.36 44.85 6.74
C GLN A 78 -4.21 44.53 5.51
N GLY A 79 -5.29 43.79 5.71
CA GLY A 79 -6.20 43.38 4.64
C GLY A 79 -7.33 42.50 5.16
N THR A 80 -8.21 42.14 4.27
CA THR A 80 -9.27 41.17 4.53
C THR A 80 -8.95 39.89 3.79
N ASP A 81 -8.97 38.76 4.48
CA ASP A 81 -8.82 37.46 3.81
C ASP A 81 -10.06 37.19 2.96
N SER A 82 -9.88 37.21 1.67
CA SER A 82 -10.90 36.82 0.69
C SER A 82 -10.43 35.59 -0.09
N GLN A 83 -11.39 34.88 -0.66
CA GLN A 83 -11.13 33.65 -1.36
C GLN A 83 -11.48 33.80 -2.84
N VAL A 84 -10.60 33.32 -3.70
CA VAL A 84 -10.78 33.33 -5.16
C VAL A 84 -10.81 31.90 -5.66
N THR A 85 -11.89 31.52 -6.32
CA THR A 85 -12.03 30.18 -6.90
C THR A 85 -11.57 30.19 -8.35
N ILE A 86 -10.74 29.22 -8.71
CA ILE A 86 -10.39 28.84 -10.07
C ILE A 86 -10.75 27.38 -10.29
N GLN A 87 -11.11 27.01 -11.51
CA GLN A 87 -11.58 25.66 -11.79
C GLN A 87 -11.32 25.24 -13.23
N ASN A 88 -11.34 23.93 -13.43
CA ASN A 88 -11.45 23.30 -14.73
C ASN A 88 -12.59 22.26 -14.72
N ASN A 89 -12.67 21.40 -15.72
CA ASN A 89 -13.67 20.34 -15.76
C ASN A 89 -13.49 19.26 -14.68
N LEU A 90 -12.30 19.09 -14.09
CA LEU A 90 -11.98 18.00 -13.16
C LEU A 90 -11.89 18.43 -11.70
N ALA A 91 -11.45 19.65 -11.43
CA ALA A 91 -11.18 20.14 -10.08
C ALA A 91 -11.56 21.61 -9.90
N GLU A 92 -11.79 21.98 -8.64
CA GLU A 92 -12.02 23.33 -8.17
C GLU A 92 -11.02 23.64 -7.06
N LEU A 93 -10.31 24.76 -7.18
CA LEU A 93 -9.35 25.24 -6.21
C LEU A 93 -9.76 26.59 -5.68
N THR A 94 -9.60 26.79 -4.39
CA THR A 94 -9.77 28.12 -3.76
C THR A 94 -8.41 28.65 -3.34
N VAL A 95 -8.09 29.87 -3.74
CA VAL A 95 -6.87 30.58 -3.38
C VAL A 95 -7.24 31.69 -2.40
N ALA A 96 -6.63 31.68 -1.21
CA ALA A 96 -6.82 32.70 -0.19
C ALA A 96 -5.91 33.90 -0.45
N THR A 97 -6.41 35.10 -0.23
CA THR A 97 -5.59 36.33 -0.32
C THR A 97 -4.57 36.41 0.79
N LYS A 98 -4.88 35.87 1.98
CA LYS A 98 -3.89 35.74 3.05
C LYS A 98 -2.89 34.64 2.71
N GLY A 99 -1.63 35.00 2.57
CA GLY A 99 -0.55 34.09 2.18
C GLY A 99 -0.47 33.82 0.68
N GLY A 100 -1.48 34.23 -0.13
CA GLY A 100 -1.54 33.94 -1.56
C GLY A 100 -1.63 32.44 -1.89
N ARG A 101 -2.05 31.58 -0.94
CA ARG A 101 -1.96 30.11 -0.97
C ARG A 101 -3.25 29.44 -1.44
N ILE A 102 -3.15 28.23 -1.96
CA ILE A 102 -4.31 27.37 -2.18
C ILE A 102 -4.85 26.93 -0.81
N SER A 103 -6.10 27.28 -0.52
CA SER A 103 -6.79 27.01 0.75
C SER A 103 -7.78 25.85 0.66
N SER A 104 -8.18 25.43 -0.55
CA SER A 104 -9.05 24.26 -0.75
C SER A 104 -8.81 23.63 -2.10
N ALA A 105 -8.93 22.30 -2.16
CA ALA A 105 -8.88 21.50 -3.38
C ALA A 105 -10.00 20.47 -3.40
N THR A 106 -10.93 20.58 -4.36
CA THR A 106 -12.10 19.72 -4.51
C THR A 106 -12.09 19.04 -5.89
N LEU A 107 -12.31 17.71 -5.91
CA LEU A 107 -12.31 16.90 -7.11
C LEU A 107 -13.75 16.64 -7.56
N LYS A 108 -14.14 17.12 -8.73
CA LYS A 108 -15.53 17.13 -9.20
C LYS A 108 -16.08 15.74 -9.58
N GLU A 109 -15.19 14.86 -10.06
CA GLU A 109 -15.60 13.53 -10.55
C GLU A 109 -15.69 12.46 -9.45
N TYR A 110 -15.15 12.74 -8.27
CA TYR A 110 -15.08 11.76 -7.17
C TYR A 110 -15.96 12.19 -6.01
N MET A 111 -16.84 11.30 -5.56
CA MET A 111 -17.72 11.57 -4.42
C MET A 111 -17.11 11.07 -3.11
N GLY A 112 -17.40 11.76 -2.01
CA GLY A 112 -17.03 11.36 -0.65
C GLY A 112 -17.75 10.09 -0.18
N GLN A 113 -17.57 9.73 1.11
CA GLN A 113 -18.22 8.55 1.71
C GLN A 113 -19.76 8.61 1.65
N ASP A 114 -20.33 9.79 1.68
CA ASP A 114 -21.78 10.04 1.57
C ASP A 114 -22.34 9.82 0.16
N LYS A 115 -21.46 9.59 -0.83
CA LYS A 115 -21.79 9.45 -2.26
C LYS A 115 -22.59 10.64 -2.84
N LYS A 116 -22.52 11.80 -2.21
CA LYS A 116 -23.26 13.01 -2.59
C LYS A 116 -22.36 14.24 -2.73
N THR A 117 -21.43 14.44 -1.81
CA THR A 117 -20.52 15.58 -1.83
C THR A 117 -19.22 15.21 -2.54
N PRO A 118 -18.68 16.10 -3.40
CA PRO A 118 -17.38 15.89 -4.04
C PRO A 118 -16.25 15.71 -3.00
N VAL A 119 -15.24 14.91 -3.36
CA VAL A 119 -14.04 14.73 -2.53
C VAL A 119 -13.30 16.05 -2.40
N THR A 120 -13.14 16.53 -1.18
CA THR A 120 -12.31 17.69 -0.86
C THR A 120 -11.07 17.19 -0.11
N LEU A 121 -9.90 17.37 -0.71
CA LEU A 121 -8.62 16.88 -0.15
C LEU A 121 -8.24 17.63 1.11
N PHE A 122 -8.46 18.94 1.10
CA PHE A 122 -8.28 19.84 2.24
C PHE A 122 -9.12 21.10 2.06
N SER A 123 -9.44 21.80 3.13
CA SER A 123 -10.07 23.12 3.08
C SER A 123 -9.73 23.97 4.32
N GLY A 124 -9.65 25.28 4.13
CA GLY A 124 -9.38 26.24 5.21
C GLY A 124 -8.02 26.02 5.88
N ASN A 125 -8.06 25.64 7.16
CA ASN A 125 -6.86 25.46 7.98
C ASN A 125 -6.30 24.03 7.93
N ASP A 126 -6.87 23.13 7.12
CA ASP A 126 -6.32 21.78 6.96
C ASP A 126 -4.95 21.78 6.28
N ALA A 127 -4.67 22.79 5.48
CA ALA A 127 -3.39 22.94 4.79
C ALA A 127 -2.81 24.35 4.99
N SER A 128 -1.51 24.42 5.08
CA SER A 128 -0.75 25.68 5.10
C SER A 128 0.40 25.62 4.11
N MET A 129 0.70 26.76 3.52
CA MET A 129 1.87 26.95 2.68
C MET A 129 2.43 28.35 2.91
N ASN A 130 3.70 28.40 3.23
CA ASN A 130 4.42 29.62 3.58
C ASN A 130 5.72 29.68 2.77
N PHE A 131 5.96 30.79 2.09
CA PHE A 131 7.22 31.06 1.39
C PHE A 131 8.01 32.09 2.21
N LEU A 132 9.27 31.78 2.46
CA LEU A 132 10.15 32.62 3.25
C LEU A 132 11.14 33.32 2.30
N PHE A 133 10.92 34.60 2.10
CA PHE A 133 11.85 35.47 1.38
C PHE A 133 12.71 36.24 2.39
N TYR A 134 13.91 36.57 2.02
CA TYR A 134 14.86 37.21 2.90
C TYR A 134 15.17 38.63 2.40
N ASN A 135 15.23 39.57 3.32
CA ASN A 135 15.86 40.85 3.07
C ASN A 135 16.98 41.08 4.10
N LYS A 136 17.64 42.25 4.09
CA LYS A 136 18.74 42.53 5.00
C LYS A 136 18.32 42.71 6.47
N LYS A 137 17.02 42.89 6.74
CA LYS A 137 16.48 43.24 8.06
C LYS A 137 15.59 42.15 8.65
N GLU A 138 14.86 41.44 7.82
CA GLU A 138 13.78 40.53 8.26
C GLU A 138 13.62 39.32 7.33
N THR A 139 13.01 38.27 7.85
CA THR A 139 12.46 37.15 7.07
C THR A 139 11.00 37.43 6.76
N ILE A 140 10.66 37.49 5.49
CA ILE A 140 9.32 37.76 5.00
C ILE A 140 8.59 36.43 4.86
N GLN A 141 7.64 36.19 5.76
CA GLN A 141 6.80 35.00 5.78
C GLN A 141 5.48 35.33 5.10
N THR A 142 5.20 34.74 3.92
CA THR A 142 4.04 35.10 3.11
C THR A 142 2.71 34.90 3.82
N GLU A 143 2.61 33.95 4.75
CA GLU A 143 1.39 33.70 5.53
C GLU A 143 0.91 34.91 6.35
N ASN A 144 1.78 35.88 6.64
CA ASN A 144 1.46 37.08 7.41
C ASN A 144 0.91 38.20 6.54
N TYR A 145 0.99 38.09 5.21
CA TYR A 145 0.66 39.18 4.28
C TYR A 145 -0.60 38.88 3.47
N TYR A 146 -1.30 39.95 3.08
CA TYR A 146 -2.47 39.89 2.22
C TYR A 146 -2.08 40.24 0.77
N PHE A 147 -2.28 39.30 -0.11
CA PHE A 147 -2.06 39.47 -1.54
C PHE A 147 -3.26 40.12 -2.20
N SER A 148 -3.01 40.95 -3.20
CA SER A 148 -4.05 41.51 -4.06
C SER A 148 -4.25 40.66 -5.32
N VAL A 149 -5.50 40.51 -5.75
CA VAL A 149 -5.85 39.84 -7.01
C VAL A 149 -5.66 40.82 -8.14
N VAL A 150 -4.69 40.62 -9.03
CA VAL A 150 -4.39 41.52 -10.15
C VAL A 150 -4.90 41.02 -11.49
N ASN A 151 -5.06 39.73 -11.65
CA ASN A 151 -5.66 39.10 -12.83
C ASN A 151 -6.39 37.83 -12.42
N ARG A 152 -7.57 37.61 -13.03
CA ARG A 152 -8.38 36.42 -12.77
C ARG A 152 -9.17 36.02 -14.02
N THR A 153 -9.17 34.72 -14.29
CA THR A 153 -10.12 34.06 -15.21
C THR A 153 -10.79 32.89 -14.47
N ASP A 154 -11.60 32.10 -15.15
CA ASP A 154 -12.18 30.89 -14.53
C ASP A 154 -11.12 29.85 -14.14
N SER A 155 -9.99 29.79 -14.86
CA SER A 155 -8.94 28.78 -14.66
C SER A 155 -7.59 29.37 -14.23
N THR A 156 -7.44 30.68 -14.11
CA THR A 156 -6.18 31.32 -13.72
C THR A 156 -6.39 32.43 -12.70
N VAL A 157 -5.41 32.61 -11.82
CA VAL A 157 -5.36 33.77 -10.91
C VAL A 157 -3.92 34.20 -10.67
N THR A 158 -3.70 35.51 -10.64
CA THR A 158 -2.45 36.13 -10.23
C THR A 158 -2.66 36.88 -8.93
N MET A 159 -1.94 36.43 -7.89
CA MET A 159 -1.93 37.00 -6.56
C MET A 159 -0.64 37.80 -6.38
N ARG A 160 -0.75 39.10 -6.06
CA ARG A 160 0.38 40.02 -5.97
C ARG A 160 0.66 40.44 -4.54
N LEU A 161 1.91 40.26 -4.09
CA LEU A 161 2.47 40.86 -2.88
C LEU A 161 3.28 42.09 -3.32
N ALA A 162 2.73 43.29 -3.12
CA ALA A 162 3.32 44.52 -3.59
C ALA A 162 4.07 45.24 -2.45
N ALA A 163 5.33 45.58 -2.67
CA ALA A 163 6.07 46.57 -1.87
C ALA A 163 5.72 48.01 -2.29
N ASP A 164 5.61 48.21 -3.58
CA ASP A 164 5.14 49.44 -4.24
C ASP A 164 4.64 49.15 -5.66
N SER A 165 4.28 50.16 -6.42
CA SER A 165 3.74 50.02 -7.78
C SER A 165 4.72 49.41 -8.80
N ALA A 166 6.03 49.48 -8.54
CA ALA A 166 7.10 49.01 -9.43
C ALA A 166 7.81 47.74 -8.89
N SER A 167 7.52 47.35 -7.66
CA SER A 167 8.25 46.26 -6.96
C SER A 167 7.27 45.34 -6.26
N TYR A 168 7.21 44.10 -6.72
CA TYR A 168 6.24 43.11 -6.23
C TYR A 168 6.69 41.67 -6.52
N ILE A 169 6.03 40.74 -5.85
CA ILE A 169 6.11 39.30 -6.11
C ILE A 169 4.73 38.81 -6.56
N ASP A 170 4.65 38.15 -7.69
CA ASP A 170 3.43 37.57 -8.22
C ASP A 170 3.44 36.04 -8.05
N PHE A 171 2.38 35.51 -7.48
CA PHE A 171 2.04 34.09 -7.44
C PHE A 171 0.98 33.83 -8.51
N LYS A 172 1.34 33.09 -9.56
CA LYS A 172 0.48 32.81 -10.70
C LYS A 172 0.05 31.37 -10.69
N TYR A 173 -1.24 31.12 -10.61
CA TYR A 173 -1.85 29.80 -10.67
C TYR A 173 -2.59 29.63 -11.99
N ALA A 174 -2.40 28.50 -12.67
CA ALA A 174 -3.13 28.18 -13.90
C ALA A 174 -3.53 26.69 -13.92
N MET A 175 -4.80 26.44 -14.19
CA MET A 175 -5.38 25.11 -14.39
C MET A 175 -5.69 24.90 -15.87
N HIS A 176 -5.34 23.73 -16.40
CA HIS A 176 -5.65 23.33 -17.77
C HIS A 176 -6.77 22.28 -17.77
N ASN A 177 -7.56 22.23 -18.83
CA ASN A 177 -8.60 21.22 -18.98
C ASN A 177 -7.99 19.80 -19.08
N ASP A 178 -8.76 18.81 -18.66
CA ASP A 178 -8.42 17.38 -18.72
C ASP A 178 -7.16 16.97 -17.93
N THR A 179 -6.73 17.81 -16.97
CA THR A 179 -5.62 17.48 -16.07
C THR A 179 -5.88 17.97 -14.65
N TYR A 180 -5.34 17.23 -13.68
CA TYR A 180 -5.29 17.59 -12.27
C TYR A 180 -4.01 18.37 -11.90
N LEU A 181 -3.17 18.66 -12.89
CA LEU A 181 -1.96 19.46 -12.72
C LEU A 181 -2.30 20.94 -12.71
N VAL A 182 -1.65 21.68 -11.82
CA VAL A 182 -1.78 23.13 -11.66
C VAL A 182 -0.40 23.73 -11.83
N ASP A 183 -0.24 24.60 -12.80
CA ASP A 183 0.98 25.37 -12.95
C ASP A 183 1.01 26.45 -11.87
N PHE A 184 2.15 26.57 -11.18
CA PHE A 184 2.40 27.60 -10.19
C PHE A 184 3.72 28.28 -10.48
N THR A 185 3.69 29.56 -10.71
CA THR A 185 4.87 30.36 -11.05
C THR A 185 5.05 31.49 -10.04
N ILE A 186 6.27 31.66 -9.55
CA ILE A 186 6.64 32.83 -8.72
C ILE A 186 7.50 33.76 -9.58
N ASP A 187 6.99 34.98 -9.77
CA ASP A 187 7.69 36.06 -10.48
C ASP A 187 8.05 37.19 -9.53
N ALA A 188 9.30 37.63 -9.58
CA ALA A 188 9.75 38.84 -8.86
C ALA A 188 9.92 40.01 -9.87
N VAL A 189 9.36 41.14 -9.57
CA VAL A 189 9.51 42.36 -10.41
C VAL A 189 10.02 43.50 -9.54
N GLY A 190 11.11 44.13 -9.93
CA GLY A 190 11.72 45.24 -9.22
C GLY A 190 12.26 44.90 -7.82
N MET A 191 12.53 43.61 -7.51
CA MET A 191 12.88 43.13 -6.17
C MET A 191 14.40 42.96 -5.97
N ALA A 192 15.23 43.07 -6.98
CA ALA A 192 16.68 42.80 -6.93
C ALA A 192 17.44 43.55 -5.82
N ASN A 193 17.04 44.80 -5.51
CA ASN A 193 17.69 45.62 -4.48
C ASN A 193 16.93 45.61 -3.15
N LYS A 194 15.78 44.99 -3.09
CA LYS A 194 14.87 44.95 -1.94
C LYS A 194 14.96 43.64 -1.15
N LEU A 195 15.13 42.53 -1.86
CA LEU A 195 15.41 41.22 -1.27
C LEU A 195 16.91 41.01 -1.09
N ALA A 196 17.28 40.05 -0.24
CA ALA A 196 18.64 39.56 -0.15
C ALA A 196 19.03 38.92 -1.49
N ASN A 197 20.30 38.99 -1.83
CA ASN A 197 20.81 38.33 -3.04
C ASN A 197 21.02 36.83 -2.77
N THR A 198 19.92 36.14 -2.44
CA THR A 198 19.85 34.69 -2.31
C THR A 198 19.30 34.11 -3.58
N ASP A 199 19.81 32.96 -3.99
CA ASP A 199 19.37 32.21 -5.18
C ASP A 199 18.34 31.13 -4.86
N TYR A 200 17.73 31.23 -3.67
CA TYR A 200 16.71 30.29 -3.20
C TYR A 200 15.60 30.97 -2.39
N VAL A 201 14.45 30.29 -2.31
CA VAL A 201 13.34 30.56 -1.41
C VAL A 201 13.08 29.33 -0.56
N ASP A 202 12.89 29.51 0.75
CA ASP A 202 12.48 28.43 1.63
C ASP A 202 10.95 28.32 1.66
N ILE A 203 10.46 27.10 1.78
CA ILE A 203 9.04 26.76 1.68
C ILE A 203 8.69 25.85 2.84
N GLU A 204 7.62 26.19 3.54
CA GLU A 204 6.97 25.35 4.54
C GLU A 204 5.61 24.92 4.00
N TRP A 205 5.37 23.63 3.90
CA TRP A 205 4.12 23.05 3.42
C TRP A 205 3.59 22.02 4.39
N SER A 206 2.33 22.17 4.81
CA SER A 206 1.68 21.19 5.68
C SER A 206 0.26 20.91 5.24
N GLN A 207 -0.22 19.70 5.56
CA GLN A 207 -1.59 19.29 5.32
C GLN A 207 -2.03 18.21 6.30
N ARG A 208 -3.14 18.46 6.99
CA ARG A 208 -3.88 17.42 7.69
C ARG A 208 -4.72 16.64 6.66
N ALA A 209 -4.32 15.41 6.37
CA ALA A 209 -4.98 14.56 5.38
C ALA A 209 -6.31 14.05 5.93
N ARG A 210 -7.42 14.41 5.29
CA ARG A 210 -8.77 13.98 5.66
C ARG A 210 -8.95 12.49 5.46
N GLN A 211 -9.76 11.85 6.34
CA GLN A 211 -10.25 10.50 6.08
C GLN A 211 -11.30 10.56 4.96
N ILE A 212 -10.95 10.01 3.80
CA ILE A 212 -11.81 10.01 2.60
C ILE A 212 -12.56 8.68 2.47
N GLU A 213 -11.98 7.57 2.94
CA GLU A 213 -12.55 6.24 2.80
C GLU A 213 -13.20 5.73 4.11
N LYS A 214 -14.14 4.80 3.99
CA LYS A 214 -14.91 4.27 5.13
C LYS A 214 -14.04 3.58 6.18
N GLY A 215 -12.99 2.87 5.75
CA GLY A 215 -12.12 2.06 6.60
C GLY A 215 -10.88 2.80 7.06
N TYR A 216 -10.91 3.52 8.21
CA TYR A 216 -9.75 4.23 8.75
C TYR A 216 -8.47 3.37 8.79
N THR A 217 -8.56 2.16 9.38
CA THR A 217 -7.39 1.27 9.54
C THR A 217 -6.73 0.94 8.21
N TYR A 218 -7.53 0.69 7.16
CA TYR A 218 -7.03 0.31 5.87
C TYR A 218 -6.48 1.52 5.09
N GLU A 219 -7.22 2.64 5.07
CA GLU A 219 -6.78 3.88 4.44
C GLU A 219 -5.48 4.40 5.06
N ASN A 220 -5.37 4.35 6.41
CA ASN A 220 -4.17 4.76 7.14
C ASN A 220 -2.92 3.94 6.77
N ARG A 221 -3.07 2.65 6.44
CA ARG A 221 -1.94 1.80 5.98
C ARG A 221 -1.37 2.23 4.63
N LEU A 222 -2.17 2.90 3.80
CA LEU A 222 -1.81 3.34 2.46
C LEU A 222 -1.53 4.84 2.39
N ALA A 223 -1.78 5.57 3.50
CA ALA A 223 -1.51 7.00 3.62
C ALA A 223 -0.05 7.22 4.02
N GLU A 224 0.75 7.76 3.11
CA GLU A 224 2.20 7.90 3.24
C GLU A 224 2.65 9.26 2.72
N LEU A 225 3.64 9.89 3.38
CA LEU A 225 4.41 10.95 2.77
C LEU A 225 5.44 10.31 1.86
N THR A 226 5.27 10.48 0.56
CA THR A 226 6.12 9.89 -0.48
C THR A 226 6.89 11.00 -1.19
N TYR A 227 8.13 10.75 -1.57
CA TYR A 227 8.96 11.71 -2.31
C TYR A 227 9.83 11.00 -3.37
N LYS A 228 10.24 11.75 -4.38
CA LYS A 228 11.12 11.24 -5.44
C LYS A 228 12.47 11.91 -5.40
N ILE A 229 13.52 11.10 -5.30
CA ILE A 229 14.89 11.54 -5.39
C ILE A 229 15.26 11.75 -6.87
N THR A 230 15.85 12.88 -7.19
CA THR A 230 16.27 13.23 -8.54
C THR A 230 17.25 12.20 -9.09
N GLY A 231 16.94 11.66 -10.26
CA GLY A 231 17.77 10.63 -10.91
C GLY A 231 17.70 9.24 -10.26
N ASP A 232 16.90 9.04 -9.22
CA ASP A 232 16.72 7.77 -8.52
C ASP A 232 15.24 7.42 -8.37
N GLY A 233 14.90 6.54 -7.46
CA GLY A 233 13.55 6.07 -7.19
C GLY A 233 12.76 6.96 -6.24
N THR A 234 11.60 6.45 -5.85
CA THR A 234 10.77 7.02 -4.78
C THR A 234 11.06 6.35 -3.45
N ASP A 235 11.00 7.14 -2.38
CA ASP A 235 11.03 6.67 -1.00
C ASP A 235 9.87 7.28 -0.21
N TYR A 236 9.61 6.83 1.01
CA TYR A 236 8.46 7.26 1.79
C TYR A 236 8.74 7.21 3.30
N LEU A 237 7.97 7.99 4.06
CA LEU A 237 7.89 7.87 5.52
C LEU A 237 6.89 6.77 5.90
N SER A 238 7.16 6.07 7.01
CA SER A 238 6.35 4.94 7.46
C SER A 238 4.89 5.33 7.71
N ALA A 239 3.95 4.59 7.08
CA ALA A 239 2.52 4.78 7.31
C ALA A 239 2.06 4.38 8.72
N GLY A 240 2.76 3.44 9.38
CA GLY A 240 2.31 2.82 10.63
C GLY A 240 2.72 3.54 11.92
N LYS A 241 3.52 4.60 11.85
CA LYS A 241 4.06 5.33 13.01
C LYS A 241 4.30 6.80 12.68
N ASN A 242 4.50 7.62 13.71
CA ASN A 242 5.09 8.94 13.52
C ASN A 242 6.50 8.75 12.97
N ASP A 243 6.85 9.47 11.91
CA ASP A 243 8.13 9.33 11.24
C ASP A 243 8.59 10.70 10.73
N GLU A 244 9.90 10.95 10.80
CA GLU A 244 10.54 12.16 10.31
C GLU A 244 11.84 11.82 9.60
N LYS A 245 12.22 12.61 8.60
CA LYS A 245 13.44 12.40 7.84
C LYS A 245 13.97 13.70 7.26
N GLU A 246 15.27 13.92 7.44
CA GLU A 246 16.02 14.91 6.68
C GLU A 246 16.60 14.23 5.43
N VAL A 247 16.35 14.81 4.26
CA VAL A 247 16.78 14.29 2.97
C VAL A 247 17.82 15.24 2.41
N ALA A 248 19.05 14.73 2.24
CA ALA A 248 20.16 15.51 1.73
C ALA A 248 20.17 15.60 0.20
N GLU A 249 19.55 14.63 -0.46
CA GLU A 249 19.45 14.54 -1.91
C GLU A 249 18.43 15.54 -2.44
N ARG A 250 18.58 15.92 -3.71
CA ARG A 250 17.59 16.74 -4.41
C ARG A 250 16.33 15.93 -4.69
N LEU A 251 15.16 16.58 -4.56
CA LEU A 251 13.87 15.95 -4.81
C LEU A 251 13.17 16.59 -6.01
N ASP A 252 12.56 15.77 -6.86
CA ASP A 252 11.71 16.23 -7.96
C ASP A 252 10.34 16.64 -7.44
N TRP A 253 9.80 15.90 -6.44
CA TRP A 253 8.50 16.17 -5.84
C TRP A 253 8.35 15.53 -4.46
N ILE A 254 7.38 16.06 -3.70
CA ILE A 254 6.91 15.57 -2.41
C ILE A 254 5.40 15.38 -2.51
N ALA A 255 4.85 14.27 -1.99
CA ALA A 255 3.44 13.92 -2.04
C ALA A 255 2.89 13.57 -0.67
N PHE A 256 1.81 14.23 -0.26
CA PHE A 256 0.94 13.86 0.83
C PHE A 256 -0.14 12.94 0.28
N LYS A 257 0.03 11.66 0.47
CA LYS A 257 -0.74 10.61 -0.20
C LYS A 257 -1.73 9.98 0.77
N ASN A 258 -2.99 9.85 0.32
CA ASN A 258 -4.00 8.94 0.87
C ASN A 258 -4.09 7.67 0.00
N GLN A 259 -5.04 6.78 0.30
CA GLN A 259 -5.24 5.56 -0.49
C GLN A 259 -5.43 5.85 -1.98
N PHE A 260 -6.40 6.69 -2.33
CA PHE A 260 -6.80 6.95 -3.72
C PHE A 260 -6.49 8.33 -4.24
N PHE A 261 -6.06 9.26 -3.40
CA PHE A 261 -5.82 10.64 -3.77
C PHE A 261 -4.50 11.15 -3.20
N SER A 262 -3.90 12.12 -3.88
CA SER A 262 -2.68 12.76 -3.43
C SER A 262 -2.70 14.26 -3.68
N SER A 263 -2.09 14.99 -2.77
CA SER A 263 -1.60 16.35 -2.97
C SER A 263 -0.10 16.26 -3.21
N VAL A 264 0.37 16.68 -4.39
CA VAL A 264 1.78 16.61 -4.77
C VAL A 264 2.28 18.00 -5.07
N PHE A 265 3.45 18.32 -4.57
CA PHE A 265 4.18 19.55 -4.89
C PHE A 265 5.47 19.20 -5.63
N LEU A 266 5.69 19.84 -6.78
CA LEU A 266 6.77 19.56 -7.70
C LEU A 266 7.53 20.84 -8.02
N ALA A 267 8.84 20.72 -8.24
CA ALA A 267 9.69 21.83 -8.67
C ALA A 267 10.48 21.45 -9.92
N ASP A 268 10.50 22.35 -10.89
CA ASP A 268 11.32 22.17 -12.11
C ASP A 268 12.83 22.23 -11.79
N ALA A 269 13.21 23.09 -10.85
CA ALA A 269 14.58 23.27 -10.37
C ALA A 269 14.93 22.35 -9.17
N ASN A 270 14.07 21.38 -8.83
CA ASN A 270 14.17 20.48 -7.69
C ASN A 270 13.99 21.17 -6.32
N PHE A 271 13.75 20.36 -5.29
CA PHE A 271 13.82 20.77 -3.89
C PHE A 271 15.13 20.33 -3.25
N GLU A 272 15.66 21.17 -2.37
CA GLU A 272 16.87 20.92 -1.60
C GLU A 272 16.61 21.14 -0.11
N LYS A 273 17.54 20.72 0.75
CA LYS A 273 17.48 20.89 2.23
C LYS A 273 16.12 20.45 2.80
N THR A 274 15.65 19.30 2.38
CA THR A 274 14.29 18.87 2.66
C THR A 274 14.20 18.18 4.01
N LYS A 275 13.25 18.63 4.84
CA LYS A 275 12.86 17.96 6.09
C LYS A 275 11.40 17.56 6.01
N LEU A 276 11.12 16.28 6.24
CA LEU A 276 9.82 15.67 6.08
C LEU A 276 9.32 15.13 7.41
N ASN A 277 8.02 15.29 7.69
CA ASN A 277 7.40 14.81 8.90
C ASN A 277 6.00 14.25 8.59
N SER A 278 5.67 13.12 9.22
CA SER A 278 4.36 12.44 9.12
C SER A 278 3.93 12.00 10.51
N LYS A 279 2.82 12.55 11.02
CA LYS A 279 2.23 12.19 12.31
C LYS A 279 0.91 11.48 12.10
N LEU A 280 0.64 10.48 12.94
CA LEU A 280 -0.65 9.78 12.99
C LEU A 280 -1.71 10.69 13.62
N GLU A 281 -2.88 10.73 13.00
CA GLU A 281 -4.07 11.32 13.61
C GLU A 281 -4.91 10.26 14.32
N THR A 282 -5.68 10.69 15.32
CA THR A 282 -6.51 9.78 16.09
C THR A 282 -7.72 9.31 15.28
N GLN A 283 -8.02 8.01 15.33
CA GLN A 283 -9.22 7.45 14.70
C GLN A 283 -10.48 8.17 15.22
N GLY A 284 -11.33 8.61 14.30
CA GLY A 284 -12.56 9.34 14.62
C GLY A 284 -12.40 10.88 14.63
N SER A 285 -11.17 11.41 14.45
CA SER A 285 -10.93 12.86 14.30
C SER A 285 -11.41 13.41 12.94
N GLY A 286 -11.69 12.54 11.97
CA GLY A 286 -11.95 12.92 10.57
C GLY A 286 -10.68 13.06 9.72
N TYR A 287 -9.52 12.83 10.31
CA TYR A 287 -8.21 12.89 9.66
C TYR A 287 -7.45 11.58 9.83
N ILE A 288 -6.44 11.38 8.98
CA ILE A 288 -5.60 10.17 9.00
C ILE A 288 -4.17 10.52 9.40
N LYS A 289 -3.65 11.60 8.84
CA LYS A 289 -2.27 12.05 9.00
C LYS A 289 -2.20 13.56 9.12
N ASP A 290 -1.17 14.02 9.82
CA ASP A 290 -0.67 15.38 9.76
C ASP A 290 0.71 15.35 9.10
N TYR A 291 0.78 15.87 7.87
CA TYR A 291 2.00 15.92 7.06
C TYR A 291 2.60 17.31 7.08
N SER A 292 3.93 17.40 7.14
CA SER A 292 4.66 18.63 6.88
C SER A 292 5.97 18.38 6.16
N ALA A 293 6.35 19.36 5.35
CA ALA A 293 7.59 19.38 4.59
C ALA A 293 8.17 20.80 4.62
N GLU A 294 9.43 20.91 5.00
CA GLU A 294 10.25 22.11 4.88
C GLU A 294 11.26 21.86 3.75
N MET A 295 11.43 22.80 2.83
CA MET A 295 12.30 22.62 1.67
C MET A 295 12.74 23.97 1.10
N SER A 296 13.77 23.97 0.27
CA SER A 296 14.21 25.14 -0.49
C SER A 296 14.15 24.84 -1.98
N THR A 297 13.91 25.84 -2.80
CA THR A 297 14.03 25.74 -4.27
C THR A 297 14.66 26.99 -4.86
N ALA A 298 15.13 26.92 -6.10
CA ALA A 298 15.77 28.04 -6.77
C ALA A 298 14.79 29.22 -6.95
N PHE A 299 15.25 30.43 -6.65
CA PHE A 299 14.52 31.67 -6.80
C PHE A 299 15.44 32.79 -7.26
N ASP A 300 15.02 33.54 -8.28
CA ASP A 300 15.77 34.69 -8.80
C ASP A 300 15.10 36.02 -8.38
N PRO A 301 15.64 36.73 -7.38
CA PRO A 301 15.09 38.02 -6.94
C PRO A 301 15.21 39.13 -8.01
N THR A 302 16.02 38.92 -9.07
CA THR A 302 16.12 39.88 -10.19
C THR A 302 14.94 39.79 -11.16
N GLY A 303 14.19 38.66 -11.10
CA GLY A 303 13.02 38.41 -11.95
C GLY A 303 13.36 38.06 -13.41
N LYS A 304 14.63 37.73 -13.71
CA LYS A 304 15.02 37.27 -15.06
C LYS A 304 14.53 35.85 -15.32
N THR A 305 14.52 35.03 -14.30
CA THR A 305 14.11 33.64 -14.38
C THR A 305 12.97 33.37 -13.40
N PRO A 306 11.73 33.17 -13.86
CA PRO A 306 10.63 32.78 -13.00
C PRO A 306 10.87 31.41 -12.33
N THR A 307 10.45 31.26 -11.08
CA THR A 307 10.46 29.95 -10.41
C THR A 307 9.26 29.14 -10.84
N GLN A 308 9.48 28.04 -11.54
CA GLN A 308 8.43 27.14 -12.03
C GLN A 308 8.20 26.00 -11.05
N LEU A 309 6.98 25.92 -10.55
CA LEU A 309 6.49 24.93 -9.61
C LEU A 309 5.17 24.35 -10.14
N PHE A 310 4.78 23.21 -9.60
CA PHE A 310 3.51 22.60 -9.98
C PHE A 310 2.85 21.96 -8.77
N PHE A 311 1.52 21.94 -8.77
CA PHE A 311 0.75 21.09 -7.88
C PHE A 311 0.03 20.02 -8.68
N TYR A 312 -0.12 18.86 -8.08
CA TYR A 312 -1.07 17.86 -8.54
C TYR A 312 -2.05 17.57 -7.40
N PHE A 313 -3.32 17.82 -7.63
CA PHE A 313 -4.41 17.47 -6.72
C PHE A 313 -5.34 16.53 -7.44
N GLY A 314 -5.22 15.22 -7.18
CA GLY A 314 -5.96 14.28 -7.99
C GLY A 314 -5.86 12.82 -7.55
N PRO A 315 -6.46 11.94 -8.39
CA PRO A 315 -6.53 10.51 -8.11
C PRO A 315 -5.19 9.80 -8.29
N ASN A 316 -4.91 8.81 -7.46
CA ASN A 316 -3.81 7.88 -7.64
C ASN A 316 -4.15 6.85 -8.74
N HIS A 317 -4.47 7.34 -9.94
CA HIS A 317 -4.79 6.51 -11.09
C HIS A 317 -3.55 6.34 -11.97
N TYR A 318 -3.11 5.07 -12.14
CA TYR A 318 -1.83 4.76 -12.79
C TYR A 318 -1.66 5.39 -14.18
N LYS A 319 -2.70 5.36 -15.00
CA LYS A 319 -2.63 5.89 -16.38
C LYS A 319 -2.65 7.42 -16.42
N THR A 320 -3.47 8.05 -15.60
CA THR A 320 -3.52 9.52 -15.47
C THR A 320 -2.14 10.04 -15.06
N LEU A 321 -1.54 9.43 -14.04
CA LEU A 321 -0.21 9.81 -13.56
C LEU A 321 0.90 9.52 -14.59
N THR A 322 0.80 8.42 -15.34
CA THR A 322 1.75 8.10 -16.42
C THR A 322 1.63 9.08 -17.59
N ALA A 323 0.44 9.61 -17.84
CA ALA A 323 0.22 10.55 -18.94
C ALA A 323 0.92 11.89 -18.73
N LEU A 324 1.20 12.28 -17.48
CA LEU A 324 1.91 13.51 -17.13
C LEU A 324 3.38 13.52 -17.57
N ASP A 325 3.96 12.32 -17.79
CA ASP A 325 5.34 12.18 -18.27
C ASP A 325 5.47 12.25 -19.80
N LYS A 326 4.35 12.33 -20.54
CA LYS A 326 4.38 12.38 -22.01
C LYS A 326 5.03 13.68 -22.49
N GLY A 327 6.07 13.55 -23.32
CA GLY A 327 6.79 14.70 -23.89
C GLY A 327 7.77 15.38 -22.94
N ARG A 328 7.97 14.88 -21.73
CA ARG A 328 8.97 15.38 -20.78
C ARG A 328 10.29 14.64 -20.94
N GLU A 329 11.38 15.36 -20.98
CA GLU A 329 12.74 14.79 -20.93
C GLU A 329 13.02 14.25 -19.53
N ASN A 330 12.76 15.06 -18.49
CA ASN A 330 12.82 14.67 -17.09
C ASN A 330 11.46 14.14 -16.62
N LYS A 331 11.35 12.83 -16.50
CA LYS A 331 10.11 12.17 -16.07
C LYS A 331 9.91 12.31 -14.58
N TRP A 332 8.76 12.79 -14.20
CA TRP A 332 8.37 12.86 -12.80
C TRP A 332 8.05 11.49 -12.19
N GLU A 333 7.60 10.54 -13.02
CA GLU A 333 7.23 9.18 -12.58
C GLU A 333 6.19 9.18 -11.43
N LEU A 334 5.23 10.10 -11.45
CA LEU A 334 4.16 10.17 -10.45
C LEU A 334 3.32 8.89 -10.36
N ASN A 335 3.34 8.05 -11.40
CA ASN A 335 2.72 6.72 -11.37
C ASN A 335 3.29 5.79 -10.28
N ARG A 336 4.42 6.13 -9.67
CA ARG A 336 4.99 5.42 -8.51
C ARG A 336 4.19 5.65 -7.22
N LEU A 337 3.31 6.66 -7.16
CA LEU A 337 2.34 6.85 -6.08
C LEU A 337 1.36 5.68 -6.00
N VAL A 338 1.08 5.00 -7.12
CA VAL A 338 0.29 3.78 -7.12
C VAL A 338 1.18 2.60 -6.72
N TYR A 339 0.92 2.03 -5.54
CA TYR A 339 1.72 0.92 -5.03
C TYR A 339 1.40 -0.38 -5.78
N LEU A 340 2.26 -0.77 -6.69
CA LEU A 340 2.13 -1.99 -7.50
C LEU A 340 3.05 -3.12 -7.04
N GLY A 341 3.66 -3.00 -5.85
CA GLY A 341 4.58 -3.98 -5.29
C GLY A 341 6.05 -3.80 -5.73
N TRP A 342 6.92 -4.68 -5.25
CA TRP A 342 8.35 -4.70 -5.57
C TRP A 342 8.61 -5.01 -7.07
N PRO A 343 9.82 -4.87 -7.60
CA PRO A 343 10.10 -4.78 -9.04
C PRO A 343 9.48 -5.89 -9.90
N LEU A 344 9.57 -7.16 -9.49
CA LEU A 344 8.96 -8.29 -10.22
C LEU A 344 7.42 -8.19 -10.24
N ILE A 345 6.82 -7.88 -9.11
CA ILE A 345 5.36 -7.77 -8.98
C ILE A 345 4.85 -6.54 -9.75
N ARG A 346 5.55 -5.42 -9.64
CA ARG A 346 5.28 -4.20 -10.42
C ARG A 346 5.33 -4.47 -11.92
N TRP A 347 6.31 -5.27 -12.40
CA TRP A 347 6.40 -5.65 -13.80
C TRP A 347 5.15 -6.44 -14.26
N ILE A 348 4.70 -7.44 -13.46
CA ILE A 348 3.48 -8.20 -13.75
C ILE A 348 2.27 -7.26 -13.76
N ASN A 349 2.13 -6.39 -12.78
CA ASN A 349 1.01 -5.45 -12.71
C ASN A 349 0.99 -4.49 -13.90
N LYS A 350 2.14 -3.89 -14.25
CA LYS A 350 2.26 -2.92 -15.33
C LYS A 350 1.93 -3.53 -16.71
N TRP A 351 2.45 -4.73 -17.00
CA TRP A 351 2.34 -5.32 -18.34
C TRP A 351 1.16 -6.25 -18.51
N PHE A 352 0.67 -6.86 -17.46
CA PHE A 352 -0.39 -7.87 -17.52
C PHE A 352 -1.66 -7.40 -16.81
N THR A 353 -1.62 -7.15 -15.50
CA THR A 353 -2.80 -6.93 -14.66
C THR A 353 -3.58 -5.68 -15.08
N ILE A 354 -2.92 -4.51 -15.14
CA ILE A 354 -3.55 -3.22 -15.48
C ILE A 354 -4.14 -3.25 -16.89
N ASN A 355 -3.42 -3.82 -17.86
CA ASN A 355 -3.89 -3.85 -19.24
C ASN A 355 -5.13 -4.74 -19.44
N ILE A 356 -5.18 -5.91 -18.77
CA ILE A 356 -6.36 -6.78 -18.81
C ILE A 356 -7.53 -6.13 -18.09
N PHE A 357 -7.29 -5.57 -16.90
CA PHE A 357 -8.32 -4.90 -16.12
C PHE A 357 -8.96 -3.75 -16.91
N ASP A 358 -8.14 -2.88 -17.48
CA ASP A 358 -8.59 -1.78 -18.32
C ASP A 358 -9.35 -2.23 -19.59
N TRP A 359 -8.84 -3.28 -20.24
CA TRP A 359 -9.51 -3.81 -21.43
C TRP A 359 -10.91 -4.31 -21.09
N LEU A 360 -11.05 -5.05 -19.98
CA LEU A 360 -12.35 -5.53 -19.51
C LEU A 360 -13.26 -4.40 -19.03
N SER A 361 -12.72 -3.39 -18.35
CA SER A 361 -13.49 -2.24 -17.83
C SER A 361 -14.15 -1.42 -18.94
N ARG A 362 -13.54 -1.39 -20.14
CA ARG A 362 -14.11 -0.69 -21.32
C ARG A 362 -15.38 -1.34 -21.87
N TRP A 363 -15.70 -2.57 -21.44
CA TRP A 363 -16.91 -3.27 -21.90
C TRP A 363 -18.18 -2.80 -21.18
N GLY A 364 -18.08 -1.86 -20.23
CA GLY A 364 -19.23 -1.34 -19.48
C GLY A 364 -19.84 -2.33 -18.50
N LEU A 365 -19.11 -3.40 -18.16
CA LEU A 365 -19.54 -4.41 -17.20
C LEU A 365 -19.36 -3.90 -15.77
N SER A 366 -20.18 -4.41 -14.84
CA SER A 366 -19.95 -4.13 -13.42
C SER A 366 -18.56 -4.61 -12.98
N MET A 367 -17.90 -3.86 -12.09
CA MET A 367 -16.51 -4.16 -11.68
C MET A 367 -16.37 -5.54 -11.02
N GLY A 368 -17.43 -6.05 -10.37
CA GLY A 368 -17.44 -7.44 -9.86
C GLY A 368 -17.35 -8.47 -10.99
N ILE A 369 -18.01 -8.24 -12.13
CA ILE A 369 -17.89 -9.10 -13.32
C ILE A 369 -16.50 -8.94 -13.96
N VAL A 370 -15.97 -7.73 -14.01
CA VAL A 370 -14.59 -7.47 -14.47
C VAL A 370 -13.58 -8.29 -13.67
N LEU A 371 -13.66 -8.28 -12.33
CA LEU A 371 -12.81 -9.09 -11.46
C LEU A 371 -13.00 -10.60 -11.67
N LEU A 372 -14.23 -11.06 -11.92
CA LEU A 372 -14.53 -12.45 -12.25
C LEU A 372 -13.84 -12.87 -13.56
N LEU A 373 -14.04 -12.11 -14.63
CA LEU A 373 -13.46 -12.39 -15.95
C LEU A 373 -11.93 -12.33 -15.89
N MET A 374 -11.39 -11.34 -15.22
CA MET A 374 -9.94 -11.22 -14.98
C MET A 374 -9.40 -12.45 -14.24
N THR A 375 -10.11 -12.95 -13.22
CA THR A 375 -9.75 -14.18 -12.52
C THR A 375 -9.72 -15.37 -13.47
N LEU A 376 -10.74 -15.53 -14.32
CA LEU A 376 -10.82 -16.61 -15.29
C LEU A 376 -9.69 -16.54 -16.33
N ILE A 377 -9.37 -15.36 -16.85
CA ILE A 377 -8.26 -15.15 -17.80
C ILE A 377 -6.93 -15.55 -17.14
N VAL A 378 -6.66 -15.06 -15.92
CA VAL A 378 -5.46 -15.40 -15.17
C VAL A 378 -5.35 -16.92 -14.96
N LYS A 379 -6.45 -17.58 -14.56
CA LYS A 379 -6.49 -19.04 -14.38
C LYS A 379 -6.26 -19.78 -15.69
N ALA A 380 -6.82 -19.30 -16.80
CA ALA A 380 -6.60 -19.89 -18.13
C ALA A 380 -5.12 -19.80 -18.56
N VAL A 381 -4.48 -18.65 -18.35
CA VAL A 381 -3.05 -18.45 -18.65
C VAL A 381 -2.15 -19.39 -17.83
N VAL A 382 -2.48 -19.59 -16.55
CA VAL A 382 -1.70 -20.45 -15.64
C VAL A 382 -2.05 -21.94 -15.78
N PHE A 383 -3.19 -22.26 -16.42
CA PHE A 383 -3.72 -23.63 -16.51
C PHE A 383 -2.71 -24.67 -17.05
N PRO A 384 -1.92 -24.44 -18.13
CA PRO A 384 -0.96 -25.43 -18.62
C PRO A 384 0.11 -25.81 -17.56
N ALA A 385 0.55 -24.83 -16.77
CA ALA A 385 1.48 -25.08 -15.68
C ALA A 385 0.80 -25.84 -14.53
N THR A 386 -0.43 -25.45 -14.18
CA THR A 386 -1.25 -26.12 -13.14
C THR A 386 -1.52 -27.58 -13.51
N TRP A 387 -1.82 -27.86 -14.79
CA TRP A 387 -2.01 -29.23 -15.29
C TRP A 387 -0.76 -30.10 -15.10
N LYS A 388 0.41 -29.60 -15.51
CA LYS A 388 1.68 -30.33 -15.36
C LYS A 388 2.00 -30.64 -13.88
N THR A 389 1.75 -29.70 -13.00
CA THR A 389 1.99 -29.88 -11.55
C THR A 389 0.96 -30.81 -10.93
N TYR A 390 -0.30 -30.74 -11.37
CA TYR A 390 -1.34 -31.67 -10.94
C TYR A 390 -0.97 -33.12 -11.32
N ILE A 391 -0.53 -33.38 -12.56
CA ILE A 391 -0.09 -34.71 -12.99
C ILE A 391 1.11 -35.19 -12.16
N SER A 392 2.05 -34.30 -11.80
CA SER A 392 3.15 -34.64 -10.91
C SER A 392 2.66 -35.07 -9.51
N SER A 393 1.69 -34.37 -8.96
CA SER A 393 1.06 -34.73 -7.68
C SER A 393 0.25 -36.05 -7.78
N ALA A 394 -0.45 -36.27 -8.90
CA ALA A 394 -1.16 -37.51 -9.16
C ALA A 394 -0.21 -38.72 -9.23
N LYS A 395 0.98 -38.57 -9.83
CA LYS A 395 2.03 -39.60 -9.84
C LYS A 395 2.50 -39.98 -8.43
N MET A 396 2.63 -38.98 -7.55
CA MET A 396 2.99 -39.26 -6.12
C MET A 396 1.84 -39.98 -5.41
N ARG A 397 0.60 -39.61 -5.67
CA ARG A 397 -0.59 -40.20 -5.06
C ARG A 397 -0.76 -41.69 -5.43
N VAL A 398 -0.57 -42.06 -6.71
CA VAL A 398 -0.68 -43.48 -7.13
C VAL A 398 0.42 -44.36 -6.59
N LEU A 399 1.55 -43.80 -6.10
CA LEU A 399 2.62 -44.50 -5.42
C LEU A 399 2.38 -44.64 -3.90
N LYS A 400 1.30 -44.05 -3.37
CA LYS A 400 0.98 -44.07 -1.92
C LYS A 400 0.96 -45.49 -1.32
N PRO A 401 0.36 -46.53 -1.92
CA PRO A 401 0.38 -47.88 -1.36
C PRO A 401 1.81 -48.40 -1.08
N LYS A 402 2.74 -48.12 -2.02
CA LYS A 402 4.17 -48.51 -1.86
C LYS A 402 4.89 -47.68 -0.79
N ILE A 403 4.49 -46.44 -0.61
CA ILE A 403 5.02 -45.59 0.48
C ILE A 403 4.50 -46.06 1.83
N ASP A 404 3.24 -46.49 1.89
CA ASP A 404 2.65 -47.02 3.12
C ASP A 404 3.33 -48.36 3.54
N GLU A 405 3.78 -49.20 2.59
CA GLU A 405 4.61 -50.39 2.87
C GLU A 405 5.97 -49.99 3.48
N ILE A 406 6.64 -48.97 2.94
CA ILE A 406 7.87 -48.41 3.52
C ILE A 406 7.57 -47.88 4.94
N GLY A 407 6.41 -47.24 5.13
CA GLY A 407 5.98 -46.75 6.45
C GLY A 407 5.82 -47.84 7.48
N LYS A 408 5.29 -49.02 7.09
CA LYS A 408 5.16 -50.20 7.95
C LYS A 408 6.53 -50.85 8.30
N LYS A 409 7.50 -50.78 7.38
CA LYS A 409 8.86 -51.27 7.58
C LYS A 409 9.63 -50.44 8.62
N TYR A 410 9.35 -49.14 8.72
CA TYR A 410 10.02 -48.22 9.65
C TYR A 410 9.00 -47.52 10.58
N PRO A 411 8.48 -48.26 11.60
CA PRO A 411 7.45 -47.71 12.49
C PRO A 411 7.99 -46.74 13.56
N LYS A 412 9.30 -46.83 13.88
CA LYS A 412 9.91 -46.04 14.94
C LYS A 412 10.32 -44.65 14.46
N GLN A 413 10.23 -43.66 15.35
CA GLN A 413 10.61 -42.29 15.06
C GLN A 413 12.13 -42.14 14.83
N GLU A 414 12.95 -43.00 15.42
CA GLU A 414 14.40 -43.06 15.23
C GLU A 414 14.80 -43.42 13.79
N ASP A 415 13.94 -44.16 13.07
CA ASP A 415 14.15 -44.55 11.68
C ASP A 415 13.57 -43.56 10.66
N ALA A 416 13.07 -42.39 11.09
CA ALA A 416 12.45 -41.41 10.22
C ALA A 416 13.35 -40.98 9.03
N MET A 417 14.66 -40.85 9.26
CA MET A 417 15.64 -40.55 8.20
C MET A 417 15.76 -41.68 7.18
N LYS A 418 15.82 -42.94 7.63
CA LYS A 418 15.88 -44.13 6.75
C LYS A 418 14.60 -44.25 5.91
N LYS A 419 13.43 -44.07 6.56
CA LYS A 419 12.13 -44.00 5.89
C LYS A 419 12.12 -42.94 4.79
N GLN A 420 12.58 -41.73 5.10
CA GLN A 420 12.65 -40.62 4.15
C GLN A 420 13.56 -40.94 2.95
N GLN A 421 14.73 -41.53 3.21
CA GLN A 421 15.67 -41.96 2.16
C GLN A 421 15.05 -43.04 1.25
N GLU A 422 14.37 -44.04 1.82
CA GLU A 422 13.74 -45.13 1.02
C GLU A 422 12.56 -44.59 0.20
N VAL A 423 11.77 -43.64 0.72
CA VAL A 423 10.71 -42.95 -0.03
C VAL A 423 11.31 -42.10 -1.16
N MET A 424 12.41 -41.40 -0.93
CA MET A 424 13.09 -40.63 -1.96
C MET A 424 13.70 -41.53 -3.04
N ALA A 425 14.26 -42.66 -2.66
CA ALA A 425 14.75 -43.71 -3.58
C ALA A 425 13.60 -44.26 -4.45
N LEU A 426 12.44 -44.53 -3.83
CA LEU A 426 11.22 -44.96 -4.53
C LEU A 426 10.81 -43.92 -5.61
N TYR A 427 10.69 -42.64 -5.24
CA TYR A 427 10.36 -41.60 -6.20
C TYR A 427 11.37 -41.50 -7.34
N SER A 428 12.66 -41.62 -7.04
CA SER A 428 13.73 -41.63 -8.04
C SER A 428 13.60 -42.82 -9.01
N GLN A 429 13.29 -44.03 -8.48
CA GLN A 429 13.08 -45.23 -9.31
C GLN A 429 11.92 -45.11 -10.29
N TYR A 430 10.87 -44.38 -9.93
CA TYR A 430 9.70 -44.14 -10.79
C TYR A 430 9.81 -42.87 -11.62
N GLY A 431 10.92 -42.10 -11.52
CA GLY A 431 11.12 -40.84 -12.23
C GLY A 431 10.15 -39.74 -11.79
N VAL A 432 9.70 -39.78 -10.53
CA VAL A 432 8.78 -38.80 -9.95
C VAL A 432 9.56 -37.82 -9.11
N SER A 433 9.33 -36.51 -9.33
CA SER A 433 9.97 -35.46 -8.52
C SER A 433 9.06 -35.05 -7.35
N PRO A 434 9.50 -35.16 -6.10
CA PRO A 434 8.72 -34.69 -4.95
C PRO A 434 8.49 -33.18 -4.94
N MET A 435 9.33 -32.40 -5.63
CA MET A 435 9.14 -30.96 -5.78
C MET A 435 8.00 -30.59 -6.75
N GLY A 436 7.51 -31.54 -7.55
CA GLY A 436 6.37 -31.31 -8.43
C GLY A 436 5.09 -30.90 -7.70
N GLY A 437 4.93 -31.30 -6.44
CA GLY A 437 3.77 -30.98 -5.61
C GLY A 437 3.72 -29.52 -5.11
N CYS A 438 4.86 -28.84 -4.92
CA CYS A 438 4.90 -27.44 -4.46
C CYS A 438 5.05 -26.42 -5.61
N LEU A 439 5.36 -26.89 -6.83
CA LEU A 439 5.56 -26.02 -7.99
C LEU A 439 4.34 -25.15 -8.36
N PRO A 440 3.06 -25.61 -8.21
CA PRO A 440 1.88 -24.76 -8.40
C PRO A 440 1.91 -23.51 -7.55
N MET A 441 2.27 -23.66 -6.28
CA MET A 441 2.32 -22.55 -5.33
C MET A 441 3.38 -21.52 -5.75
N LEU A 442 4.56 -21.95 -6.19
CA LEU A 442 5.63 -21.08 -6.65
C LEU A 442 5.26 -20.29 -7.91
N ILE A 443 4.52 -20.90 -8.85
CA ILE A 443 4.07 -20.22 -10.08
C ILE A 443 2.91 -19.28 -9.79
N GLN A 444 2.00 -19.67 -8.91
CA GLN A 444 0.82 -18.88 -8.57
C GLN A 444 1.14 -17.69 -7.66
N PHE A 445 2.16 -17.79 -6.79
CA PHE A 445 2.48 -16.78 -5.78
C PHE A 445 2.75 -15.38 -6.36
N PRO A 446 3.59 -15.19 -7.41
CA PRO A 446 3.82 -13.85 -7.97
C PRO A 446 2.55 -13.21 -8.53
N ILE A 447 1.67 -13.99 -9.16
CA ILE A 447 0.41 -13.50 -9.72
C ILE A 447 -0.57 -13.15 -8.60
N LEU A 448 -0.64 -13.98 -7.57
CA LEU A 448 -1.45 -13.74 -6.38
C LEU A 448 -1.03 -12.43 -5.70
N MET A 449 0.29 -12.23 -5.52
CA MET A 449 0.84 -11.01 -4.95
C MET A 449 0.62 -9.79 -5.84
N ALA A 450 0.67 -9.95 -7.17
CA ALA A 450 0.39 -8.87 -8.09
C ALA A 450 -1.04 -8.33 -7.89
N LEU A 451 -2.02 -9.21 -7.80
CA LEU A 451 -3.42 -8.83 -7.58
C LEU A 451 -3.68 -8.36 -6.15
N PHE A 452 -2.97 -8.91 -5.16
CA PHE A 452 -3.01 -8.44 -3.78
C PHE A 452 -2.60 -6.97 -3.65
N MET A 453 -1.62 -6.53 -4.46
CA MET A 453 -1.17 -5.14 -4.46
C MET A 453 -2.04 -4.25 -5.37
N PHE A 454 -2.49 -4.79 -6.51
CA PHE A 454 -3.24 -4.03 -7.50
C PHE A 454 -4.68 -3.71 -7.06
N VAL A 455 -5.45 -4.73 -6.62
CA VAL A 455 -6.89 -4.56 -6.35
C VAL A 455 -7.19 -3.47 -5.31
N PRO A 456 -6.47 -3.38 -4.17
CA PRO A 456 -6.68 -2.30 -3.22
C PRO A 456 -6.23 -0.91 -3.69
N SER A 457 -5.39 -0.86 -4.72
CA SER A 457 -4.87 0.39 -5.30
C SER A 457 -5.65 0.84 -6.54
N ALA A 458 -6.60 0.02 -7.01
CA ALA A 458 -7.42 0.32 -8.18
C ALA A 458 -8.56 1.27 -7.80
N ILE A 459 -8.41 2.55 -8.12
CA ILE A 459 -9.43 3.58 -7.84
C ILE A 459 -10.74 3.32 -8.58
N GLU A 460 -10.70 2.59 -9.67
CA GLU A 460 -11.87 2.21 -10.47
C GLU A 460 -12.85 1.29 -9.72
N LEU A 461 -12.37 0.62 -8.66
CA LEU A 461 -13.21 -0.19 -7.78
C LEU A 461 -13.93 0.65 -6.71
N ARG A 462 -13.52 1.91 -6.53
CA ARG A 462 -14.06 2.80 -5.53
C ARG A 462 -15.54 3.09 -5.80
N GLN A 463 -16.37 2.88 -4.77
CA GLN A 463 -17.82 3.06 -4.81
C GLN A 463 -18.56 2.17 -5.84
N GLN A 464 -17.91 1.13 -6.34
CA GLN A 464 -18.55 0.13 -7.20
C GLN A 464 -19.20 -0.95 -6.36
N SER A 465 -20.52 -1.07 -6.45
CA SER A 465 -21.27 -2.11 -5.75
C SER A 465 -21.26 -3.44 -6.50
N PHE A 466 -21.26 -4.53 -5.75
CA PHE A 466 -21.42 -5.87 -6.32
C PHE A 466 -22.00 -6.86 -5.30
N LEU A 467 -23.07 -7.56 -5.68
CA LEU A 467 -23.87 -8.44 -4.82
C LEU A 467 -24.32 -7.67 -3.55
N TRP A 468 -23.85 -8.04 -2.39
CA TRP A 468 -24.17 -7.41 -1.09
C TRP A 468 -23.15 -6.34 -0.67
N ALA A 469 -22.03 -6.23 -1.38
CA ALA A 469 -21.04 -5.20 -1.08
C ALA A 469 -21.42 -3.88 -1.76
N ASP A 470 -21.54 -2.82 -0.97
CA ASP A 470 -21.86 -1.48 -1.45
C ASP A 470 -20.68 -0.80 -2.14
N ASP A 471 -19.46 -1.27 -1.84
CA ASP A 471 -18.21 -0.72 -2.35
C ASP A 471 -17.12 -1.80 -2.35
N LEU A 472 -16.56 -2.08 -3.54
CA LEU A 472 -15.50 -3.08 -3.71
C LEU A 472 -14.13 -2.61 -3.19
N SER A 473 -13.95 -1.32 -2.97
CA SER A 473 -12.69 -0.73 -2.48
C SER A 473 -12.57 -0.70 -0.96
N THR A 474 -13.65 -1.03 -0.24
CA THR A 474 -13.68 -1.12 1.23
C THR A 474 -14.25 -2.46 1.69
N TYR A 475 -14.28 -2.72 2.98
CA TYR A 475 -14.82 -3.97 3.53
C TYR A 475 -16.35 -4.05 3.41
N ASP A 476 -16.88 -5.26 3.20
CA ASP A 476 -18.31 -5.57 3.24
C ASP A 476 -18.73 -5.94 4.67
N ALA A 477 -19.34 -5.02 5.38
CA ALA A 477 -19.89 -5.27 6.72
C ALA A 477 -21.25 -5.98 6.61
N PHE A 478 -21.24 -7.28 6.33
CA PHE A 478 -22.48 -8.07 6.22
C PHE A 478 -23.17 -8.26 7.59
N ILE A 479 -22.37 -8.45 8.64
CA ILE A 479 -22.85 -8.48 10.03
C ILE A 479 -22.09 -7.40 10.79
N ASN A 480 -22.81 -6.50 11.47
CA ASN A 480 -22.25 -5.52 12.38
C ASN A 480 -22.52 -5.94 13.82
N PHE A 481 -21.47 -5.93 14.65
CA PHE A 481 -21.56 -6.22 16.06
C PHE A 481 -21.66 -4.92 16.88
N PRO A 482 -22.49 -4.87 17.93
CA PRO A 482 -22.56 -3.71 18.80
C PRO A 482 -21.37 -3.59 19.76
N PHE A 483 -20.41 -4.53 19.69
CA PHE A 483 -19.21 -4.59 20.50
C PHE A 483 -18.00 -4.95 19.63
N HIS A 484 -16.82 -4.59 20.08
CA HIS A 484 -15.57 -4.90 19.40
C HIS A 484 -15.07 -6.30 19.78
N ILE A 485 -14.92 -7.19 18.79
CA ILE A 485 -14.34 -8.53 18.97
C ILE A 485 -12.82 -8.41 18.78
N PRO A 486 -11.99 -8.85 19.74
CA PRO A 486 -10.53 -8.84 19.57
C PRO A 486 -10.11 -9.51 18.26
N PHE A 487 -9.24 -8.85 17.49
CA PHE A 487 -8.72 -9.26 16.18
C PHE A 487 -9.72 -9.26 15.01
N LEU A 488 -11.04 -9.31 15.25
CA LEU A 488 -12.06 -9.30 14.21
C LEU A 488 -12.66 -7.91 13.97
N GLY A 489 -12.64 -7.05 14.99
CA GLY A 489 -13.28 -5.74 14.91
C GLY A 489 -14.75 -5.75 15.28
N SER A 490 -15.52 -4.79 14.75
CA SER A 490 -16.95 -4.61 14.99
C SER A 490 -17.83 -5.13 13.85
N HIS A 491 -17.27 -5.83 12.86
CA HIS A 491 -18.02 -6.37 11.72
C HIS A 491 -17.45 -7.70 11.23
N LEU A 492 -18.23 -8.41 10.43
CA LEU A 492 -17.82 -9.60 9.70
C LEU A 492 -18.08 -9.40 8.20
N SER A 493 -17.02 -9.50 7.40
CA SER A 493 -17.08 -9.51 5.94
C SER A 493 -17.53 -10.88 5.45
N LEU A 494 -18.60 -10.92 4.64
CA LEU A 494 -19.08 -12.17 4.05
C LEU A 494 -18.13 -12.67 2.95
N PHE A 495 -17.56 -11.79 2.14
CA PHE A 495 -16.57 -12.21 1.16
C PHE A 495 -15.32 -12.80 1.83
N CYS A 496 -14.87 -12.24 2.95
CA CYS A 496 -13.75 -12.78 3.71
C CYS A 496 -14.09 -14.15 4.31
N LEU A 497 -15.31 -14.34 4.82
CA LEU A 497 -15.79 -15.63 5.34
C LEU A 497 -15.85 -16.68 4.21
N LEU A 498 -16.44 -16.35 3.05
CA LEU A 498 -16.51 -17.24 1.89
C LEU A 498 -15.12 -17.61 1.37
N MET A 499 -14.21 -16.64 1.31
CA MET A 499 -12.80 -16.87 0.99
C MET A 499 -12.17 -17.87 1.97
N THR A 500 -12.38 -17.70 3.27
CA THR A 500 -11.84 -18.59 4.31
C THR A 500 -12.37 -20.01 4.16
N VAL A 501 -13.69 -20.18 3.98
CA VAL A 501 -14.31 -21.50 3.79
C VAL A 501 -13.77 -22.18 2.54
N THR A 502 -13.68 -21.46 1.41
CA THR A 502 -13.14 -22.03 0.17
C THR A 502 -11.66 -22.36 0.27
N ASN A 503 -10.86 -21.58 1.01
CA ASN A 503 -9.46 -21.89 1.27
C ASN A 503 -9.31 -23.16 2.14
N ILE A 504 -10.14 -23.34 3.16
CA ILE A 504 -10.17 -24.58 3.97
C ILE A 504 -10.53 -25.78 3.09
N LEU A 505 -11.52 -25.66 2.22
CA LEU A 505 -11.89 -26.71 1.26
C LEU A 505 -10.73 -27.00 0.30
N ASN A 506 -10.09 -25.99 -0.26
CA ASN A 506 -8.94 -26.14 -1.14
C ASN A 506 -7.77 -26.86 -0.41
N THR A 507 -7.49 -26.45 0.83
CA THR A 507 -6.47 -27.11 1.68
C THR A 507 -6.79 -28.58 1.88
N LYS A 508 -8.05 -28.95 2.14
CA LYS A 508 -8.49 -30.33 2.26
C LYS A 508 -8.18 -31.14 0.99
N PHE A 509 -8.51 -30.61 -0.20
CA PHE A 509 -8.21 -31.27 -1.46
C PHE A 509 -6.70 -31.39 -1.74
N MET A 510 -5.94 -30.35 -1.44
CA MET A 510 -4.48 -30.35 -1.60
C MET A 510 -3.79 -31.33 -0.65
N MET A 511 -4.23 -31.41 0.61
CA MET A 511 -3.67 -32.33 1.59
C MET A 511 -3.98 -33.80 1.28
N GLN A 512 -5.16 -34.11 0.74
CA GLN A 512 -5.46 -35.47 0.26
C GLN A 512 -4.52 -35.91 -0.87
N GLN A 513 -3.95 -34.99 -1.61
CA GLN A 513 -2.98 -35.27 -2.68
C GLN A 513 -1.55 -35.49 -2.17
N GLN A 514 -1.20 -34.98 -0.99
CA GLN A 514 0.15 -34.97 -0.43
C GLN A 514 0.33 -35.90 0.80
N ASP A 515 -0.71 -36.67 1.18
CA ASP A 515 -0.69 -37.49 2.40
C ASP A 515 0.27 -38.68 2.21
N THR A 516 1.52 -38.49 2.59
CA THR A 516 2.65 -39.43 2.47
C THR A 516 2.96 -40.16 3.76
N GLY A 517 1.94 -40.47 4.58
CA GLY A 517 2.08 -41.34 5.78
C GLY A 517 2.35 -40.59 7.09
N ALA A 518 2.22 -41.31 8.19
CA ALA A 518 2.24 -40.82 9.58
C ALA A 518 3.63 -40.34 10.06
N ASN A 519 4.06 -39.15 9.61
CA ASN A 519 5.20 -38.44 10.17
C ASN A 519 4.70 -37.34 11.09
N PRO A 520 5.12 -37.23 12.37
CA PRO A 520 4.69 -36.17 13.29
C PRO A 520 4.92 -34.75 12.77
N GLN A 521 6.02 -34.52 12.04
CA GLN A 521 6.29 -33.21 11.39
C GLN A 521 5.26 -32.88 10.32
N MET A 522 4.80 -33.87 9.54
CA MET A 522 3.75 -33.68 8.54
C MET A 522 2.38 -33.40 9.19
N ALA A 523 2.11 -33.98 10.36
CA ALA A 523 0.90 -33.70 11.13
C ALA A 523 0.86 -32.25 11.61
N ALA A 524 1.95 -31.70 12.12
CA ALA A 524 2.05 -30.29 12.51
C ALA A 524 1.86 -29.35 11.31
N MET A 525 2.48 -29.66 10.17
CA MET A 525 2.32 -28.88 8.94
C MET A 525 0.88 -28.94 8.41
N LYS A 526 0.20 -30.07 8.53
CA LYS A 526 -1.21 -30.24 8.19
C LYS A 526 -2.11 -29.33 9.03
N TRP A 527 -1.91 -29.29 10.34
CA TRP A 527 -2.64 -28.41 11.24
C TRP A 527 -2.39 -26.92 10.93
N MET A 528 -1.14 -26.56 10.69
CA MET A 528 -0.77 -25.19 10.33
C MET A 528 -1.45 -24.76 9.02
N SER A 529 -1.56 -25.65 8.04
CA SER A 529 -2.24 -25.37 6.76
C SER A 529 -3.74 -25.12 6.89
N TYR A 530 -4.41 -25.72 7.89
CA TYR A 530 -5.82 -25.43 8.19
C TYR A 530 -5.99 -24.17 9.06
N LEU A 531 -5.02 -23.89 9.94
CA LEU A 531 -5.06 -22.72 10.81
C LEU A 531 -4.85 -21.42 10.01
N MET A 532 -3.99 -21.46 8.99
CA MET A 532 -3.61 -20.27 8.21
C MET A 532 -4.82 -19.56 7.54
N PRO A 533 -5.78 -20.24 6.87
CA PRO A 533 -6.97 -19.59 6.35
C PRO A 533 -7.85 -18.94 7.44
N VAL A 534 -7.90 -19.55 8.63
CA VAL A 534 -8.63 -18.99 9.77
C VAL A 534 -7.95 -17.71 10.28
N MET A 535 -6.62 -17.69 10.34
CA MET A 535 -5.87 -16.47 10.68
C MET A 535 -6.11 -15.36 9.65
N PHE A 536 -6.19 -15.70 8.36
CA PHE A 536 -6.50 -14.72 7.32
C PHE A 536 -7.89 -14.12 7.45
N LEU A 537 -8.88 -14.82 8.02
CA LEU A 537 -10.18 -14.24 8.33
C LEU A 537 -10.04 -12.99 9.23
N PHE A 538 -9.21 -13.08 10.26
CA PHE A 538 -8.99 -11.95 11.18
C PHE A 538 -8.16 -10.82 10.56
N ILE A 539 -7.20 -11.15 9.69
CA ILE A 539 -6.32 -10.15 9.07
C ILE A 539 -7.03 -9.42 7.92
N LEU A 540 -7.78 -10.16 7.09
CA LEU A 540 -8.37 -9.65 5.86
C LEU A 540 -9.83 -9.18 6.03
N ASN A 541 -10.38 -9.26 7.24
CA ASN A 541 -11.74 -8.81 7.53
C ASN A 541 -11.94 -7.30 7.23
N ASP A 542 -10.92 -6.47 7.52
CA ASP A 542 -10.91 -5.02 7.25
C ASP A 542 -10.43 -4.65 5.84
N TYR A 543 -10.07 -5.65 5.02
CA TYR A 543 -9.55 -5.41 3.68
C TYR A 543 -10.67 -5.20 2.65
N PRO A 544 -10.37 -4.57 1.50
CA PRO A 544 -11.34 -4.34 0.44
C PRO A 544 -12.10 -5.60 0.02
N SER A 545 -13.42 -5.49 -0.05
CA SER A 545 -14.31 -6.58 -0.44
C SER A 545 -14.00 -7.13 -1.83
N GLY A 546 -13.55 -6.28 -2.76
CA GLY A 546 -13.08 -6.68 -4.08
C GLY A 546 -11.88 -7.63 -4.04
N LEU A 547 -10.96 -7.44 -3.10
CA LEU A 547 -9.84 -8.34 -2.88
C LEU A 547 -10.29 -9.69 -2.33
N ASN A 548 -11.14 -9.67 -1.30
CA ASN A 548 -11.70 -10.88 -0.68
C ASN A 548 -12.54 -11.67 -1.69
N TYR A 549 -13.34 -10.97 -2.51
CA TYR A 549 -14.09 -11.55 -3.61
C TYR A 549 -13.18 -12.21 -4.66
N TYR A 550 -12.13 -11.52 -5.09
CA TYR A 550 -11.15 -12.10 -6.02
C TYR A 550 -10.54 -13.40 -5.44
N TYR A 551 -10.12 -13.40 -4.19
CA TYR A 551 -9.56 -14.59 -3.56
C TYR A 551 -10.58 -15.71 -3.44
N PHE A 552 -11.81 -15.41 -3.05
CA PHE A 552 -12.91 -16.36 -3.01
C PHE A 552 -13.10 -17.06 -4.35
N ILE A 553 -13.30 -16.28 -5.43
CA ILE A 553 -13.51 -16.82 -6.78
C ILE A 553 -12.27 -17.56 -7.30
N SER A 554 -11.08 -17.00 -7.11
CA SER A 554 -9.82 -17.63 -7.54
C SER A 554 -9.61 -19.01 -6.89
N THR A 555 -9.93 -19.13 -5.61
CA THR A 555 -9.84 -20.40 -4.88
C THR A 555 -10.94 -21.36 -5.29
N LEU A 556 -12.16 -20.87 -5.46
CA LEU A 556 -13.30 -21.68 -5.94
C LEU A 556 -13.00 -22.28 -7.32
N VAL A 557 -12.53 -21.48 -8.27
CA VAL A 557 -12.10 -21.94 -9.61
C VAL A 557 -10.98 -22.97 -9.50
N SER A 558 -10.03 -22.81 -8.57
CA SER A 558 -8.97 -23.79 -8.33
C SER A 558 -9.52 -25.13 -7.83
N VAL A 559 -10.48 -25.09 -6.88
CA VAL A 559 -11.14 -26.30 -6.38
C VAL A 559 -11.89 -27.02 -7.51
N VAL A 560 -12.71 -26.29 -8.27
CA VAL A 560 -13.45 -26.85 -9.42
C VAL A 560 -12.51 -27.45 -10.45
N THR A 561 -11.45 -26.72 -10.83
CA THR A 561 -10.43 -27.18 -11.78
C THR A 561 -9.75 -28.47 -11.27
N THR A 562 -9.42 -28.52 -9.97
CA THR A 562 -8.81 -29.72 -9.37
C THR A 562 -9.74 -30.92 -9.40
N ILE A 563 -11.04 -30.73 -9.15
CA ILE A 563 -12.06 -31.81 -9.24
C ILE A 563 -12.18 -32.31 -10.68
N ILE A 564 -12.21 -31.39 -11.67
CA ILE A 564 -12.27 -31.74 -13.10
C ILE A 564 -11.02 -32.54 -13.49
N MET A 565 -9.84 -32.04 -13.17
CA MET A 565 -8.57 -32.73 -13.46
C MET A 565 -8.52 -34.12 -12.83
N ARG A 566 -9.05 -34.27 -11.61
CA ARG A 566 -9.13 -35.57 -10.93
C ARG A 566 -10.03 -36.55 -11.66
N LYS A 567 -11.20 -36.10 -12.14
CA LYS A 567 -12.11 -36.96 -12.95
C LYS A 567 -11.53 -37.34 -14.31
N MET A 568 -10.72 -36.47 -14.92
CA MET A 568 -10.09 -36.73 -16.22
C MET A 568 -8.85 -37.62 -16.13
N THR A 569 -8.27 -37.83 -14.94
CA THR A 569 -7.03 -38.57 -14.75
C THR A 569 -7.36 -40.03 -14.37
N ASN A 570 -7.01 -40.97 -15.22
CA ASN A 570 -7.10 -42.41 -14.92
C ASN A 570 -5.86 -42.83 -14.10
N GLU A 571 -6.07 -43.08 -12.80
CA GLU A 571 -4.98 -43.40 -11.86
C GLU A 571 -4.35 -44.78 -12.13
N GLU A 572 -5.13 -45.78 -12.60
CA GLU A 572 -4.64 -47.10 -12.98
C GLU A 572 -3.73 -47.03 -14.22
N ALA A 573 -4.14 -46.32 -15.27
CA ALA A 573 -3.32 -46.10 -16.45
C ALA A 573 -2.02 -45.33 -16.10
N LEU A 574 -2.09 -44.37 -15.18
CA LEU A 574 -0.94 -43.60 -14.73
C LEU A 574 0.06 -44.49 -13.94
N LEU A 575 -0.43 -45.39 -13.08
CA LEU A 575 0.39 -46.34 -12.37
C LEU A 575 1.07 -47.34 -13.32
N ALA A 576 0.31 -47.89 -14.28
CA ALA A 576 0.85 -48.79 -15.31
C ALA A 576 1.95 -48.10 -16.14
N GLN A 577 1.77 -46.83 -16.50
CA GLN A 577 2.78 -46.03 -17.20
C GLN A 577 4.04 -45.86 -16.36
N LEU A 578 3.92 -45.60 -15.03
CA LEU A 578 5.04 -45.44 -14.13
C LEU A 578 5.80 -46.80 -13.98
N GLU A 579 5.10 -47.91 -13.92
CA GLU A 579 5.72 -49.23 -13.84
C GLU A 579 6.45 -49.60 -15.15
N ALA A 580 5.89 -49.26 -16.28
CA ALA A 580 6.55 -49.43 -17.59
C ALA A 580 7.84 -48.55 -17.68
N ASN A 581 7.77 -47.27 -17.22
CA ASN A 581 8.92 -46.38 -17.18
C ASN A 581 10.04 -46.85 -16.28
N ARG A 582 9.72 -47.53 -15.15
CA ARG A 582 10.68 -48.15 -14.26
C ARG A 582 11.56 -49.22 -14.93
N LYS A 583 11.01 -49.89 -15.94
CA LYS A 583 11.72 -50.95 -16.69
C LYS A 583 12.64 -50.39 -17.79
N ASP A 584 12.56 -49.09 -18.13
CA ASP A 584 13.33 -48.44 -19.20
C ASP A 584 14.40 -47.50 -18.64
N PRO A 585 15.71 -47.89 -18.61
CA PRO A 585 16.78 -47.06 -18.05
C PRO A 585 16.98 -45.72 -18.76
N LYS A 586 16.58 -45.60 -20.03
CA LYS A 586 16.70 -44.33 -20.81
C LYS A 586 15.71 -43.27 -20.39
N LYS A 587 14.57 -43.64 -19.82
CA LYS A 587 13.55 -42.73 -19.29
C LYS A 587 13.80 -42.31 -17.85
N MET A 588 14.77 -42.90 -17.16
CA MET A 588 15.21 -42.56 -15.80
C MET A 588 16.23 -41.40 -15.77
N LYS A 589 16.36 -40.60 -16.83
CA LYS A 589 17.27 -39.46 -16.85
C LYS A 589 16.93 -38.50 -15.70
N LYS A 590 17.83 -38.45 -14.69
CA LYS A 590 17.78 -37.49 -13.59
C LYS A 590 17.85 -36.08 -14.18
N THR A 591 16.87 -35.22 -13.88
CA THR A 591 16.98 -33.80 -14.22
C THR A 591 18.16 -33.20 -13.46
N GLY A 592 18.88 -32.25 -14.07
CA GLY A 592 20.11 -31.69 -13.50
C GLY A 592 19.95 -31.13 -12.08
N PHE A 593 18.73 -30.74 -11.69
CA PHE A 593 18.38 -30.31 -10.35
C PHE A 593 18.29 -31.50 -9.34
N ALA A 594 17.67 -32.61 -9.71
CA ALA A 594 17.60 -33.82 -8.88
C ALA A 594 18.98 -34.42 -8.63
N ALA A 595 19.86 -34.38 -9.65
CA ALA A 595 21.26 -34.79 -9.52
C ALA A 595 22.07 -33.88 -8.56
N ARG A 596 21.83 -32.57 -8.59
CA ARG A 596 22.45 -31.61 -7.64
C ARG A 596 21.96 -31.81 -6.21
N LEU A 597 20.68 -32.06 -6.01
CA LEU A 597 20.10 -32.29 -4.68
C LEU A 597 20.68 -33.58 -4.07
N GLU A 598 20.79 -34.66 -4.86
CA GLU A 598 21.41 -35.94 -4.44
C GLU A 598 22.90 -35.77 -4.12
N ALA A 599 23.62 -34.95 -4.89
CA ALA A 599 25.01 -34.62 -4.61
C ALA A 599 25.16 -33.85 -3.28
N MET A 600 24.28 -32.86 -3.02
CA MET A 600 24.26 -32.14 -1.74
C MET A 600 23.90 -33.04 -0.56
N GLN A 601 22.95 -33.98 -0.71
CA GLN A 601 22.60 -34.95 0.33
C GLN A 601 23.77 -35.91 0.63
N LYS A 602 24.46 -36.42 -0.40
CA LYS A 602 25.66 -37.25 -0.21
C LYS A 602 26.79 -36.50 0.50
N GLN A 603 26.95 -35.21 0.19
CA GLN A 603 27.92 -34.33 0.86
C GLN A 603 27.56 -34.13 2.35
N GLN A 604 26.27 -33.94 2.68
CA GLN A 604 25.82 -33.85 4.06
C GLN A 604 25.98 -35.16 4.82
N GLU A 605 25.70 -36.31 4.19
CA GLU A 605 25.94 -37.63 4.80
C GLU A 605 27.43 -37.87 5.08
N GLN A 606 28.30 -37.49 4.16
CA GLN A 606 29.75 -37.59 4.36
C GLN A 606 30.22 -36.72 5.52
N MET A 607 29.76 -35.47 5.60
CA MET A 607 30.07 -34.56 6.71
C MET A 607 29.53 -35.07 8.07
N MET A 608 28.36 -35.72 8.09
CA MET A 608 27.83 -36.31 9.32
C MET A 608 28.61 -37.58 9.75
N LYS A 609 29.00 -38.42 8.82
CA LYS A 609 29.86 -39.60 9.11
C LYS A 609 31.25 -39.18 9.60
N GLU A 610 31.84 -38.14 9.02
CA GLU A 610 33.11 -37.58 9.50
C GLU A 610 33.01 -36.97 10.91
N LYS A 611 31.89 -36.31 11.23
CA LYS A 611 31.63 -35.81 12.59
C LYS A 611 31.38 -36.91 13.60
N GLN A 612 30.79 -38.06 13.20
CA GLN A 612 30.63 -39.23 14.07
C GLN A 612 31.96 -39.98 14.31
N ASN A 613 32.84 -40.03 13.33
CA ASN A 613 34.15 -40.66 13.47
C ASN A 613 35.19 -39.78 14.20
N ARG A 614 34.87 -38.50 14.47
CA ARG A 614 35.72 -37.60 15.26
C ARG A 614 35.29 -37.46 16.73
N LYS A 615 34.21 -38.13 17.13
CA LYS A 615 33.83 -38.35 18.53
C LYS A 615 34.19 -39.78 18.97
#